data_c0b10039bd9e8b042d9d41d2c8eab2e4
#
_entry.id   c0b10039bd9e8b042d9d41d2c8eab2e4
#
_cell.length_a   1.000
_cell.length_b   1.000
_cell.length_c   1.000
_cell.angle_alpha   90.00
_cell.angle_beta   90.00
_cell.angle_gamma   90.00
#
_symmetry.space_group_name_H-M   'P 1'
#
loop_
_entity.id
_entity.type
_entity.pdbx_description
1 polymer ?
#
loop_
_entity_poly.entity_id
_entity_poly.type
_entity_poly.pdbx_seq_one_letter_code
_entity_poly.pdbx_strand_id
1 'polypeptide(L)'
;MEIREFHWLMNIVQNLDVGLVVLDKEYKVQVWNGFMESHSGRLAGEVRDGVLFELFPDVDKAWFERKANMVFKLNNRAFSTWEQKPYLLRFSNYRPITGSAPHMFQNLTLVPLADFGGQVTHIAVMIYDATDEAMLTSGQRQA
;
A
#
# COMPACT_ATOMS: atom_id res chain seq x y z
N MET A 1 -18.88 13.23 14.05
CA MET A 1 -18.14 12.11 14.66
C MET A 1 -17.54 12.56 15.97
N GLU A 2 -17.76 11.80 17.02
CA GLU A 2 -17.17 12.11 18.32
C GLU A 2 -15.67 11.76 18.32
N ILE A 3 -14.91 12.43 19.19
CA ILE A 3 -13.48 12.17 19.35
C ILE A 3 -13.21 10.71 19.71
N ARG A 4 -14.09 10.12 20.54
CA ARG A 4 -13.97 8.71 20.94
C ARG A 4 -14.04 7.77 19.73
N GLU A 5 -15.00 7.99 18.83
CA GLU A 5 -15.15 7.20 17.61
C GLU A 5 -13.95 7.37 16.69
N PHE A 6 -13.43 8.60 16.61
CA PHE A 6 -12.22 8.87 15.83
C PHE A 6 -11.03 8.06 16.38
N HIS A 7 -10.85 8.00 17.69
CA HIS A 7 -9.81 7.17 18.30
C HIS A 7 -9.97 5.69 17.96
N TRP A 8 -11.19 5.17 17.99
CA TRP A 8 -11.44 3.78 17.63
C TRP A 8 -11.05 3.50 16.18
N LEU A 9 -11.43 4.41 15.27
CA LEU A 9 -11.10 4.26 13.85
C LEU A 9 -9.59 4.29 13.63
N MET A 10 -8.88 5.18 14.30
CA MET A 10 -7.43 5.25 14.20
C MET A 10 -6.77 3.98 14.74
N ASN A 11 -7.29 3.42 15.83
CA ASN A 11 -6.78 2.16 16.36
C ASN A 11 -7.02 1.00 15.40
N ILE A 12 -8.17 0.96 14.75
CA ILE A 12 -8.48 -0.07 13.75
C ILE A 12 -7.51 0.04 12.59
N VAL A 13 -7.32 1.24 12.03
CA VAL A 13 -6.39 1.48 10.92
C VAL A 13 -4.97 1.02 11.27
N GLN A 14 -4.52 1.34 12.49
CA GLN A 14 -3.19 0.98 12.95
C GLN A 14 -2.98 -0.53 13.05
N ASN A 15 -4.03 -1.27 13.36
CA ASN A 15 -3.96 -2.71 13.63
C ASN A 15 -4.49 -3.60 12.49
N LEU A 16 -4.80 -3.04 11.33
CA LEU A 16 -5.20 -3.83 10.17
C LEU A 16 -4.05 -4.71 9.67
N ASP A 17 -4.39 -5.92 9.19
CA ASP A 17 -3.44 -6.80 8.51
C ASP A 17 -3.29 -6.46 7.02
N VAL A 18 -3.53 -5.22 6.70
CA VAL A 18 -3.42 -4.66 5.35
C VAL A 18 -2.63 -3.38 5.45
N GLY A 19 -1.69 -3.16 4.55
CA GLY A 19 -0.96 -1.92 4.49
C GLY A 19 -1.86 -0.79 4.01
N LEU A 20 -1.88 0.31 4.74
CA LEU A 20 -2.63 1.50 4.35
C LEU A 20 -1.68 2.69 4.29
N VAL A 21 -1.61 3.28 3.10
CA VAL A 21 -0.85 4.50 2.83
C VAL A 21 -1.81 5.48 2.20
N VAL A 22 -1.85 6.70 2.70
CA VAL A 22 -2.57 7.79 2.04
C VAL A 22 -1.55 8.78 1.50
N LEU A 23 -1.68 9.10 0.21
CA LEU A 23 -0.78 10.03 -0.49
C LEU A 23 -1.59 11.22 -1.01
N ASP A 24 -0.99 12.41 -0.96
CA ASP A 24 -1.55 13.58 -1.63
C ASP A 24 -1.15 13.59 -3.12
N LYS A 25 -1.52 14.65 -3.84
CA LYS A 25 -1.23 14.77 -5.27
C LYS A 25 0.26 14.86 -5.60
N GLU A 26 1.07 15.21 -4.62
CA GLU A 26 2.53 15.28 -4.75
C GLU A 26 3.21 14.00 -4.27
N TYR A 27 2.40 12.97 -3.96
CA TYR A 27 2.87 11.66 -3.45
C TYR A 27 3.54 11.76 -2.08
N LYS A 28 3.14 12.77 -1.29
CA LYS A 28 3.59 12.89 0.10
C LYS A 28 2.73 12.01 0.99
N VAL A 29 3.38 11.27 1.88
CA VAL A 29 2.73 10.32 2.79
C VAL A 29 1.95 11.09 3.86
N GLN A 30 0.65 10.83 3.96
CA GLN A 30 -0.21 11.43 4.97
C GLN A 30 -0.64 10.42 6.03
N VAL A 31 -0.81 9.15 5.67
CA VAL A 31 -1.15 8.06 6.59
C VAL A 31 -0.24 6.87 6.29
N TRP A 32 0.22 6.21 7.34
CA TRP A 32 1.12 5.07 7.28
C TRP A 32 0.82 4.21 8.49
N ASN A 33 0.11 3.09 8.30
CA ASN A 33 -0.39 2.31 9.43
C ASN A 33 0.63 1.32 10.00
N GLY A 34 0.22 0.54 10.99
CA GLY A 34 1.09 -0.40 11.69
C GLY A 34 1.66 -1.49 10.79
N PHE A 35 0.87 -1.99 9.83
CA PHE A 35 1.37 -2.95 8.84
C PHE A 35 2.57 -2.36 8.07
N MET A 36 2.45 -1.11 7.63
CA MET A 36 3.52 -0.43 6.91
C MET A 36 4.75 -0.23 7.79
N GLU A 37 4.54 0.15 9.05
CA GLU A 37 5.63 0.32 10.00
C GLU A 37 6.40 -0.99 10.23
N SER A 38 5.66 -2.08 10.45
CA SER A 38 6.24 -3.39 10.74
C SER A 38 7.03 -3.95 9.57
N HIS A 39 6.50 -3.83 8.36
CA HIS A 39 7.14 -4.43 7.18
C HIS A 39 8.22 -3.55 6.56
N SER A 40 8.11 -2.23 6.68
CA SER A 40 9.12 -1.31 6.13
C SER A 40 10.26 -1.02 7.11
N GLY A 41 10.01 -1.18 8.41
CA GLY A 41 10.95 -0.73 9.43
C GLY A 41 10.98 0.78 9.62
N ARG A 42 10.06 1.52 9.01
CA ARG A 42 9.97 2.97 9.10
C ARG A 42 8.69 3.37 9.82
N LEU A 43 8.80 4.23 10.82
CA LEU A 43 7.67 4.69 11.59
C LEU A 43 6.89 5.79 10.85
N ALA A 44 5.59 5.90 11.14
CA ALA A 44 4.73 6.90 10.53
C ALA A 44 5.27 8.33 10.69
N GLY A 45 5.80 8.65 11.88
CA GLY A 45 6.38 9.96 12.13
C GLY A 45 7.61 10.28 11.28
N GLU A 46 8.36 9.25 10.87
CA GLU A 46 9.53 9.43 10.02
C GLU A 46 9.16 9.72 8.56
N VAL A 47 8.10 9.08 8.06
CA VAL A 47 7.74 9.17 6.64
C VAL A 47 6.72 10.26 6.35
N ARG A 48 6.05 10.77 7.36
CA ARG A 48 4.98 11.78 7.19
C ARG A 48 5.50 12.99 6.42
N ASP A 49 4.71 13.44 5.45
CA ASP A 49 5.02 14.54 4.53
C ASP A 49 6.23 14.32 3.65
N GLY A 50 6.84 13.15 3.70
CA GLY A 50 7.90 12.76 2.77
C GLY A 50 7.33 12.25 1.47
N VAL A 51 8.02 12.50 0.37
CA VAL A 51 7.63 12.00 -0.96
C VAL A 51 7.95 10.51 -1.05
N LEU A 52 6.96 9.70 -1.42
CA LEU A 52 7.11 8.25 -1.46
C LEU A 52 8.35 7.80 -2.24
N PHE A 53 8.59 8.40 -3.40
CA PHE A 53 9.67 8.01 -4.30
C PHE A 53 11.05 8.42 -3.77
N GLU A 54 11.11 9.44 -2.93
CA GLU A 54 12.35 9.85 -2.26
C GLU A 54 12.65 8.97 -1.05
N LEU A 55 11.59 8.59 -0.31
CA LEU A 55 11.71 7.70 0.84
C LEU A 55 12.08 6.28 0.42
N PHE A 56 11.55 5.83 -0.71
CA PHE A 56 11.73 4.48 -1.23
C PHE A 56 12.10 4.54 -2.71
N PRO A 57 13.39 4.80 -3.02
CA PRO A 57 13.83 4.97 -4.41
C PRO A 57 13.64 3.74 -5.31
N ASP A 58 13.47 2.56 -4.70
CA ASP A 58 13.26 1.32 -5.46
C ASP A 58 11.85 1.19 -6.02
N VAL A 59 10.91 2.04 -5.62
CA VAL A 59 9.56 2.05 -6.17
C VAL A 59 9.61 2.42 -7.66
N ASP A 60 8.90 1.68 -8.48
CA ASP A 60 8.76 1.97 -9.91
C ASP A 60 7.86 3.19 -10.08
N LYS A 61 8.47 4.36 -10.07
CA LYS A 61 7.78 5.65 -10.09
C LYS A 61 6.88 5.81 -11.30
N ALA A 62 7.39 5.53 -12.49
CA ALA A 62 6.63 5.70 -13.73
C ALA A 62 5.38 4.81 -13.76
N TRP A 63 5.52 3.57 -13.32
CA TRP A 63 4.39 2.63 -13.26
C TRP A 63 3.34 3.12 -12.27
N PHE A 64 3.78 3.51 -11.06
CA PHE A 64 2.86 3.98 -10.02
C PHE A 64 2.15 5.27 -10.42
N GLU A 65 2.88 6.23 -11.00
CA GLU A 65 2.28 7.49 -11.45
C GLU A 65 1.20 7.27 -12.52
N ARG A 66 1.41 6.34 -13.44
CA ARG A 66 0.40 6.03 -14.45
C ARG A 66 -0.89 5.52 -13.79
N LYS A 67 -0.77 4.61 -12.82
CA LYS A 67 -1.94 4.10 -12.09
C LYS A 67 -2.61 5.20 -11.26
N ALA A 68 -1.84 5.96 -10.52
CA ALA A 68 -2.34 7.03 -9.67
C ALA A 68 -3.01 8.14 -10.46
N ASN A 69 -2.46 8.52 -11.61
CA ASN A 69 -3.06 9.54 -12.48
C ASN A 69 -4.49 9.18 -12.91
N MET A 70 -4.73 7.92 -13.23
CA MET A 70 -6.07 7.48 -13.58
C MET A 70 -7.03 7.64 -12.41
N VAL A 71 -6.58 7.32 -11.20
CA VAL A 71 -7.39 7.46 -9.98
C VAL A 71 -7.70 8.94 -9.71
N PHE A 72 -6.70 9.81 -9.80
CA PHE A 72 -6.89 11.25 -9.58
C PHE A 72 -7.83 11.88 -10.61
N LYS A 73 -7.66 11.52 -11.88
CA LYS A 73 -8.41 12.16 -12.97
C LYS A 73 -9.82 11.61 -13.13
N LEU A 74 -10.00 10.30 -12.96
CA LEU A 74 -11.26 9.64 -13.28
C LEU A 74 -12.11 9.34 -12.05
N ASN A 75 -11.57 9.56 -10.85
CA ASN A 75 -12.25 9.24 -9.59
C ASN A 75 -12.74 7.78 -9.55
N ASN A 76 -11.91 6.88 -10.07
CA ASN A 76 -12.17 5.44 -10.10
C ASN A 76 -11.05 4.71 -9.37
N ARG A 77 -11.37 3.54 -8.81
CA ARG A 77 -10.36 2.67 -8.19
C ARG A 77 -9.46 2.05 -9.24
N ALA A 78 -8.23 1.79 -8.87
CA ALA A 78 -7.29 1.02 -9.67
C ALA A 78 -6.82 -0.18 -8.88
N PHE A 79 -6.49 -1.26 -9.58
CA PHE A 79 -6.07 -2.51 -8.97
C PHE A 79 -4.80 -3.01 -9.64
N SER A 80 -3.98 -3.74 -8.88
CA SER A 80 -2.85 -4.46 -9.43
C SER A 80 -2.69 -5.77 -8.67
N THR A 81 -2.44 -6.85 -9.39
CA THR A 81 -2.16 -8.15 -8.78
C THR A 81 -0.65 -8.40 -8.77
N TRP A 82 -0.21 -9.32 -7.90
CA TRP A 82 1.19 -9.74 -7.85
C TRP A 82 1.69 -10.29 -9.18
N GLU A 83 0.79 -10.82 -10.02
CA GLU A 83 1.14 -11.32 -11.35
C GLU A 83 1.52 -10.20 -12.31
N GLN A 84 0.86 -9.04 -12.21
CA GLN A 84 1.14 -7.86 -13.03
C GLN A 84 2.37 -7.11 -12.52
N LYS A 85 2.46 -6.94 -11.21
CA LYS A 85 3.56 -6.26 -10.52
C LYS A 85 3.78 -6.94 -9.18
N PRO A 86 4.91 -7.62 -8.94
CA PRO A 86 5.08 -8.41 -7.73
C PRO A 86 4.94 -7.63 -6.43
N TYR A 87 5.35 -6.37 -6.42
CA TYR A 87 5.23 -5.50 -5.24
C TYR A 87 5.35 -4.04 -5.64
N LEU A 88 4.77 -3.17 -4.82
CA LEU A 88 5.02 -1.73 -4.88
C LEU A 88 6.27 -1.40 -4.06
N LEU A 89 6.29 -1.85 -2.81
CA LEU A 89 7.40 -1.70 -1.88
C LEU A 89 7.98 -3.09 -1.59
N ARG A 90 9.28 -3.24 -1.73
CA ARG A 90 9.91 -4.53 -1.48
C ARG A 90 10.02 -4.76 0.02
N PHE A 91 9.11 -5.55 0.57
CA PHE A 91 9.14 -5.98 1.96
C PHE A 91 9.76 -7.37 2.07
N SER A 92 10.54 -7.58 3.11
CA SER A 92 11.09 -8.89 3.41
C SER A 92 9.99 -9.88 3.75
N ASN A 93 10.20 -11.15 3.40
CA ASN A 93 9.29 -12.21 3.79
C ASN A 93 9.66 -12.68 5.20
N TYR A 94 8.79 -12.42 6.18
CA TYR A 94 9.01 -12.77 7.58
C TYR A 94 8.43 -14.13 7.97
N ARG A 95 8.07 -14.98 7.00
CA ARG A 95 7.49 -16.29 7.31
C ARG A 95 8.58 -17.36 7.35
N PRO A 96 9.09 -17.69 8.54
CA PRO A 96 10.22 -18.62 8.65
C PRO A 96 9.90 -20.05 8.25
N ILE A 97 8.61 -20.43 8.26
CA ILE A 97 8.18 -21.81 7.99
C ILE A 97 8.13 -22.11 6.49
N THR A 98 7.87 -21.11 5.66
CA THR A 98 7.76 -21.29 4.22
C THR A 98 8.97 -20.78 3.44
N GLY A 99 9.91 -20.19 4.08
CA GLY A 99 11.24 -19.66 3.74
C GLY A 99 11.69 -19.46 2.30
N SER A 100 10.86 -19.83 1.30
CA SER A 100 11.29 -19.85 -0.11
C SER A 100 10.97 -18.56 -0.87
N ALA A 101 10.13 -17.67 -0.34
CA ALA A 101 9.81 -16.42 -1.01
C ALA A 101 10.86 -15.37 -0.68
N PRO A 102 11.49 -14.74 -1.69
CA PRO A 102 12.54 -13.74 -1.47
C PRO A 102 11.98 -12.42 -0.91
N HIS A 103 10.71 -12.15 -1.11
CA HIS A 103 10.02 -10.93 -0.67
C HIS A 103 8.53 -11.20 -0.54
N MET A 104 7.81 -10.21 0.02
CA MET A 104 6.35 -10.26 0.07
C MET A 104 5.80 -9.95 -1.33
N PHE A 105 4.96 -10.83 -1.85
CA PHE A 105 4.15 -10.55 -3.05
C PHE A 105 2.92 -9.74 -2.65
N GLN A 106 2.53 -8.77 -3.47
CA GLN A 106 1.50 -7.81 -3.09
C GLN A 106 0.42 -7.66 -4.14
N ASN A 107 -0.83 -7.60 -3.69
CA ASN A 107 -1.93 -7.07 -4.46
C ASN A 107 -2.21 -5.65 -3.97
N LEU A 108 -2.56 -4.76 -4.88
CA LEU A 108 -2.78 -3.35 -4.57
C LEU A 108 -4.17 -2.91 -4.96
N THR A 109 -4.76 -2.06 -4.13
CA THR A 109 -5.96 -1.30 -4.48
C THR A 109 -5.67 0.17 -4.22
N LEU A 110 -5.90 1.01 -5.22
CA LEU A 110 -5.81 2.46 -5.10
C LEU A 110 -7.22 3.02 -5.08
N VAL A 111 -7.56 3.75 -4.03
CA VAL A 111 -8.90 4.29 -3.79
C VAL A 111 -8.84 5.81 -3.81
N PRO A 112 -9.67 6.47 -4.64
CA PRO A 112 -9.71 7.93 -4.63
C PRO A 112 -10.38 8.44 -3.36
N LEU A 113 -9.80 9.49 -2.77
CA LEU A 113 -10.39 10.20 -1.65
C LEU A 113 -10.72 11.62 -2.12
N ALA A 114 -12.02 11.92 -2.17
CA ALA A 114 -12.51 13.19 -2.69
C ALA A 114 -12.88 14.13 -1.54
N ASP A 115 -12.78 15.42 -1.80
CA ASP A 115 -13.28 16.45 -0.90
C ASP A 115 -14.81 16.60 -1.02
N PHE A 116 -15.39 17.54 -0.29
CA PHE A 116 -16.82 17.79 -0.32
C PHE A 116 -17.32 18.26 -1.69
N GLY A 117 -16.44 18.84 -2.50
CA GLY A 117 -16.76 19.25 -3.86
C GLY A 117 -16.67 18.13 -4.89
N GLY A 118 -16.28 16.93 -4.48
CA GLY A 118 -16.13 15.79 -5.37
C GLY A 118 -14.78 15.73 -6.08
N GLN A 119 -13.86 16.64 -5.79
CA GLN A 119 -12.53 16.63 -6.36
C GLN A 119 -11.63 15.68 -5.59
N VAL A 120 -10.92 14.79 -6.31
CA VAL A 120 -9.98 13.86 -5.68
C VAL A 120 -8.73 14.62 -5.25
N THR A 121 -8.45 14.60 -3.95
CA THR A 121 -7.30 15.28 -3.37
C THR A 121 -6.21 14.32 -2.91
N HIS A 122 -6.59 13.09 -2.58
CA HIS A 122 -5.69 12.06 -2.05
C HIS A 122 -6.04 10.72 -2.65
N ILE A 123 -5.11 9.79 -2.55
CA ILE A 123 -5.36 8.38 -2.83
C ILE A 123 -5.00 7.54 -1.62
N ALA A 124 -5.82 6.54 -1.33
CA ALA A 124 -5.49 5.52 -0.34
C ALA A 124 -4.94 4.31 -1.10
N VAL A 125 -3.75 3.89 -0.75
CA VAL A 125 -3.12 2.69 -1.33
C VAL A 125 -3.23 1.59 -0.29
N MET A 126 -3.92 0.52 -0.63
CA MET A 126 -4.03 -0.67 0.21
C MET A 126 -3.13 -1.75 -0.33
N ILE A 127 -2.29 -2.29 0.54
CA ILE A 127 -1.32 -3.32 0.18
C ILE A 127 -1.70 -4.61 0.89
N TYR A 128 -2.04 -5.63 0.09
CA TYR A 128 -2.42 -6.95 0.58
C TYR A 128 -1.27 -7.92 0.37
N ASP A 129 -0.94 -8.68 1.40
CA ASP A 129 0.08 -9.73 1.32
C ASP A 129 -0.49 -10.92 0.53
N ALA A 130 -0.01 -11.11 -0.67
CA ALA A 130 -0.42 -12.19 -1.58
C ALA A 130 0.64 -13.30 -1.67
N THR A 131 1.56 -13.37 -0.71
CA THR A 131 2.68 -14.30 -0.76
C THR A 131 2.22 -15.75 -0.80
N ASP A 132 1.23 -16.13 0.01
CA ASP A 132 0.70 -17.50 0.02
C ASP A 132 0.11 -17.88 -1.33
N GLU A 133 -0.69 -17.00 -1.91
CA GLU A 133 -1.30 -17.23 -3.22
C GLU A 133 -0.24 -17.40 -4.31
N ALA A 134 0.77 -16.53 -4.29
CA ALA A 134 1.86 -16.56 -5.25
C ALA A 134 2.67 -17.85 -5.16
N MET A 135 2.98 -18.29 -3.94
CA MET A 135 3.76 -19.52 -3.72
C MET A 135 2.98 -20.76 -4.10
N LEU A 136 1.69 -20.81 -3.78
CA LEU A 136 0.82 -21.93 -4.19
C LEU A 136 0.74 -22.05 -5.70
N THR A 137 0.55 -20.94 -6.41
CA THR A 137 0.47 -20.93 -7.87
C THR A 137 1.79 -21.39 -8.49
N SER A 138 2.92 -20.92 -7.96
CA SER A 138 4.24 -21.37 -8.43
C SER A 138 4.45 -22.86 -8.19
N GLY A 139 4.05 -23.36 -7.03
CA GLY A 139 4.12 -24.79 -6.71
C GLY A 139 3.27 -25.64 -7.66
N GLN A 140 2.07 -25.19 -7.98
CA GLN A 140 1.19 -25.87 -8.91
C GLN A 140 1.75 -25.89 -10.34
N ARG A 141 2.40 -24.79 -10.76
CA ARG A 141 3.02 -24.73 -12.09
C ARG A 141 4.24 -25.65 -12.21
N GLN A 142 4.92 -25.90 -11.10
CA GLN A 142 6.08 -26.79 -11.07
C GLN A 142 5.70 -28.26 -10.97
N ALA A 143 4.50 -28.54 -10.53
CA ALA A 143 3.97 -29.89 -10.45
C ALA A 143 3.39 -30.34 -11.79
#